data_c32ec90386627bfbccca236ccf3924d5
#
_entry.id   c32ec90386627bfbccca236ccf3924d5
#
_cell.length_a   1.000
_cell.length_b   1.000
_cell.length_c   1.000
_cell.angle_alpha   90.00
_cell.angle_beta   90.00
_cell.angle_gamma   90.00
#
_symmetry.space_group_name_H-M   'P 1'
#
loop_
_entity.id
_entity.type
_entity.pdbx_description
1 polymer ?
#
loop_
_entity_poly.entity_id
_entity_poly.type
_entity_poly.pdbx_seq_one_letter_code
_entity_poly.pdbx_strand_id
1 'polypeptide(L)'
;MSQPAGSFNAGAATRGQALFNGAARCGSCHIAPSYSDVHNGPDANTPLLHDASETGMDPAYALRTATKKYRTTPLRALWQHAPYFHDGSAATLEAVVNHYDGHFALGLTAAQKADLVEFLKSL
;
A
#
# COMPACT_ATOMS: atom_id res chain seq x y z
N MET A 1 -6.61 -15.65 5.07
CA MET A 1 -7.58 -16.12 4.07
C MET A 1 -6.91 -15.94 2.71
N SER A 2 -6.72 -17.00 1.96
CA SER A 2 -6.09 -16.91 0.63
C SER A 2 -7.12 -16.55 -0.41
N GLN A 3 -6.70 -15.83 -1.45
CA GLN A 3 -7.55 -15.50 -2.59
C GLN A 3 -8.07 -16.76 -3.28
N PRO A 4 -9.28 -16.70 -3.87
CA PRO A 4 -9.76 -17.77 -4.73
C PRO A 4 -8.79 -18.05 -5.87
N ALA A 5 -8.62 -19.32 -6.23
CA ALA A 5 -7.77 -19.70 -7.35
C ALA A 5 -8.22 -19.01 -8.64
N GLY A 6 -7.28 -18.46 -9.41
CA GLY A 6 -7.56 -17.78 -10.68
C GLY A 6 -8.05 -16.34 -10.56
N SER A 7 -8.11 -15.76 -9.35
CA SER A 7 -8.54 -14.37 -9.15
C SER A 7 -7.48 -13.33 -9.51
N PHE A 8 -6.24 -13.76 -9.75
CA PHE A 8 -5.14 -12.91 -10.21
C PHE A 8 -4.17 -13.71 -11.11
N ASN A 9 -3.36 -12.99 -11.88
CA ASN A 9 -2.32 -13.57 -12.72
C ASN A 9 -1.04 -13.77 -11.91
N ALA A 10 -0.65 -15.02 -11.64
CA ALA A 10 0.50 -15.35 -10.80
C ALA A 10 1.84 -14.85 -11.39
N GLY A 11 2.03 -14.93 -12.71
CA GLY A 11 3.24 -14.41 -13.36
C GLY A 11 3.37 -12.90 -13.26
N ALA A 12 2.27 -12.18 -13.48
CA ALA A 12 2.21 -10.74 -13.30
C ALA A 12 2.42 -10.36 -11.83
N ALA A 13 1.82 -11.09 -10.89
CA ALA A 13 2.01 -10.86 -9.46
C ALA A 13 3.47 -11.01 -9.03
N THR A 14 4.20 -11.99 -9.58
CA THR A 14 5.64 -12.16 -9.32
C THR A 14 6.44 -10.94 -9.80
N ARG A 15 6.16 -10.43 -11.00
CA ARG A 15 6.81 -9.20 -11.49
C ARG A 15 6.41 -7.99 -10.64
N GLY A 16 5.13 -7.91 -10.27
CA GLY A 16 4.59 -6.87 -9.37
C GLY A 16 5.26 -6.87 -8.00
N GLN A 17 5.56 -8.03 -7.44
CA GLN A 17 6.30 -8.15 -6.18
C GLN A 17 7.71 -7.55 -6.29
N ALA A 18 8.40 -7.81 -7.38
CA ALA A 18 9.72 -7.23 -7.62
C ALA A 18 9.64 -5.70 -7.73
N LEU A 19 8.63 -5.17 -8.42
CA LEU A 19 8.36 -3.73 -8.51
C LEU A 19 8.01 -3.14 -7.14
N PHE A 20 7.16 -3.81 -6.38
CA PHE A 20 6.73 -3.39 -5.04
C PHE A 20 7.92 -3.19 -4.08
N ASN A 21 8.88 -4.10 -4.12
CA ASN A 21 10.09 -4.04 -3.29
C ASN A 21 11.22 -3.19 -3.91
N GLY A 22 11.07 -2.80 -5.18
CA GLY A 22 12.07 -2.05 -5.94
C GLY A 22 11.56 -0.69 -6.41
N ALA A 23 11.35 -0.55 -7.71
CA ALA A 23 11.06 0.74 -8.36
C ALA A 23 9.81 1.44 -7.85
N ALA A 24 8.80 0.72 -7.39
CA ALA A 24 7.58 1.29 -6.82
C ALA A 24 7.72 1.72 -5.35
N ARG A 25 8.79 1.28 -4.66
CA ARG A 25 9.15 1.68 -3.29
C ARG A 25 8.11 1.35 -2.20
N CYS A 26 7.08 0.59 -2.52
CA CYS A 26 6.00 0.26 -1.57
C CYS A 26 6.52 -0.54 -0.37
N GLY A 27 7.47 -1.45 -0.61
CA GLY A 27 8.09 -2.30 0.42
C GLY A 27 8.92 -1.53 1.45
N SER A 28 9.19 -0.22 1.27
CA SER A 28 9.89 0.59 2.27
C SER A 28 9.03 0.84 3.53
N CYS A 29 7.71 0.91 3.38
CA CYS A 29 6.75 1.03 4.48
C CYS A 29 5.94 -0.26 4.67
N HIS A 30 5.56 -0.91 3.58
CA HIS A 30 4.82 -2.17 3.62
C HIS A 30 5.76 -3.38 3.63
N ILE A 31 6.39 -3.63 4.78
CA ILE A 31 7.43 -4.67 4.96
C ILE A 31 6.76 -6.02 5.23
N ALA A 32 7.14 -7.04 4.43
CA ALA A 32 6.68 -8.42 4.65
C ALA A 32 7.18 -8.98 6.00
N PRO A 33 6.49 -9.91 6.64
CA PRO A 33 5.30 -10.63 6.19
C PRO A 33 3.96 -9.92 6.50
N SER A 34 3.96 -8.89 7.35
CA SER A 34 2.75 -8.16 7.74
C SER A 34 2.37 -7.09 6.72
N TYR A 35 3.31 -6.70 5.84
CA TYR A 35 3.19 -5.55 4.94
C TYR A 35 2.86 -4.25 5.67
N SER A 36 3.55 -4.04 6.81
CA SER A 36 3.48 -2.85 7.63
C SER A 36 4.80 -2.65 8.36
N ASP A 37 5.17 -1.41 8.60
CA ASP A 37 6.34 -1.01 9.38
C ASP A 37 5.99 -0.51 10.79
N VAL A 38 4.74 -0.65 11.19
CA VAL A 38 4.25 -0.15 12.49
C VAL A 38 5.09 -0.63 13.67
N HIS A 39 5.74 -1.79 13.55
CA HIS A 39 6.59 -2.39 14.58
C HIS A 39 8.03 -1.84 14.57
N ASN A 40 8.38 -0.98 13.63
CA ASN A 40 9.73 -0.42 13.46
C ASN A 40 9.89 0.95 14.14
N GLY A 41 9.09 1.22 15.16
CA GLY A 41 9.23 2.43 15.96
C GLY A 41 10.52 2.49 16.77
N PRO A 42 10.78 3.61 17.46
CA PRO A 42 12.04 3.81 18.19
C PRO A 42 12.23 2.84 19.35
N ASP A 43 11.18 2.23 19.84
CA ASP A 43 11.20 1.22 20.90
C ASP A 43 10.01 0.26 20.79
N ALA A 44 10.00 -0.79 21.61
CA ALA A 44 8.98 -1.86 21.54
C ALA A 44 7.54 -1.39 21.85
N ASN A 45 7.37 -0.23 22.46
CA ASN A 45 6.06 0.29 22.88
C ASN A 45 5.60 1.47 22.03
N THR A 46 6.45 1.99 21.16
CA THR A 46 6.17 3.17 20.35
C THR A 46 6.05 2.77 18.88
N PRO A 47 4.85 2.83 18.27
CA PRO A 47 4.68 2.49 16.87
C PRO A 47 5.35 3.51 15.96
N LEU A 48 5.86 3.04 14.80
CA LEU A 48 6.23 3.93 13.70
C LEU A 48 4.95 4.47 13.04
N LEU A 49 4.86 5.78 12.96
CA LEU A 49 3.73 6.49 12.36
C LEU A 49 4.21 7.52 11.34
N HIS A 50 3.38 7.81 10.36
CA HIS A 50 3.71 8.67 9.23
C HIS A 50 2.83 9.91 9.16
N ASP A 51 3.40 11.02 8.76
CA ASP A 51 2.62 12.22 8.43
C ASP A 51 1.82 11.98 7.14
N ALA A 52 0.62 12.54 7.07
CA ALA A 52 -0.24 12.40 5.88
C ALA A 52 0.46 12.87 4.60
N SER A 53 1.31 13.88 4.70
CA SER A 53 2.08 14.43 3.56
C SER A 53 3.13 13.47 2.99
N GLU A 54 3.62 12.50 3.77
CA GLU A 54 4.61 11.52 3.30
C GLU A 54 4.03 10.65 2.16
N THR A 55 2.75 10.41 2.21
CA THR A 55 2.05 9.53 1.25
C THR A 55 0.98 10.25 0.43
N GLY A 56 0.86 11.57 0.59
CA GLY A 56 -0.16 12.37 -0.12
C GLY A 56 -1.59 12.10 0.33
N MET A 57 -1.78 11.62 1.58
CA MET A 57 -3.10 11.36 2.14
C MET A 57 -3.76 12.64 2.67
N ASP A 58 -5.10 12.65 2.69
CA ASP A 58 -5.86 13.70 3.35
C ASP A 58 -5.58 13.65 4.87
N PRO A 59 -5.17 14.77 5.50
CA PRO A 59 -4.85 14.79 6.92
C PRO A 59 -6.07 14.80 7.84
N ALA A 60 -7.29 14.94 7.34
CA ALA A 60 -8.49 15.20 8.15
C ALA A 60 -8.70 14.17 9.26
N TYR A 61 -8.51 12.87 8.98
CA TYR A 61 -8.67 11.84 10.00
C TYR A 61 -7.47 11.78 10.95
N ALA A 62 -6.25 11.98 10.47
CA ALA A 62 -5.06 12.03 11.32
C ALA A 62 -5.15 13.15 12.34
N LEU A 63 -5.62 14.33 11.93
CA LEU A 63 -5.76 15.50 12.80
C LEU A 63 -6.73 15.30 13.99
N ARG A 64 -7.61 14.30 13.91
CA ARG A 64 -8.54 13.93 14.99
C ARG A 64 -7.90 12.97 16.00
N THR A 65 -6.74 12.42 15.72
CA THR A 65 -6.03 11.50 16.62
C THR A 65 -5.06 12.25 17.52
N ALA A 66 -4.67 11.62 18.64
CA ALA A 66 -3.70 12.21 19.56
C ALA A 66 -2.34 12.41 18.91
N THR A 67 -1.91 11.49 18.04
CA THR A 67 -0.61 11.53 17.36
C THR A 67 -0.60 12.40 16.11
N LYS A 68 -1.78 12.71 15.55
CA LYS A 68 -1.97 13.42 14.27
C LYS A 68 -1.27 12.77 13.09
N LYS A 69 -1.03 11.47 13.17
CA LYS A 69 -0.32 10.66 12.18
C LYS A 69 -1.11 9.42 11.80
N TYR A 70 -0.75 8.82 10.67
CA TYR A 70 -1.27 7.55 10.20
C TYR A 70 -0.28 6.42 10.47
N ARG A 71 -0.80 5.23 10.74
CA ARG A 71 -0.01 4.00 10.69
C ARG A 71 -0.01 3.44 9.27
N THR A 72 1.02 2.71 8.90
CA THR A 72 1.02 1.88 7.70
C THR A 72 0.07 0.71 7.91
N THR A 73 -1.02 0.68 7.16
CA THR A 73 -2.01 -0.41 7.25
C THR A 73 -1.42 -1.70 6.67
N PRO A 74 -1.50 -2.82 7.39
CA PRO A 74 -1.12 -4.12 6.85
C PRO A 74 -1.89 -4.44 5.57
N LEU A 75 -1.19 -4.87 4.53
CA LEU A 75 -1.82 -5.23 3.26
C LEU A 75 -2.18 -6.72 3.27
N ARG A 76 -3.45 -7.01 3.55
CA ARG A 76 -3.98 -8.39 3.56
C ARG A 76 -5.40 -8.39 3.04
N ALA A 77 -5.71 -9.39 2.22
CA ALA A 77 -7.03 -9.58 1.63
C ALA A 77 -7.58 -8.31 0.95
N LEU A 78 -6.72 -7.56 0.27
CA LEU A 78 -7.04 -6.27 -0.33
C LEU A 78 -8.22 -6.35 -1.30
N TRP A 79 -8.39 -7.48 -1.99
CA TRP A 79 -9.49 -7.75 -2.91
C TRP A 79 -10.89 -7.67 -2.28
N GLN A 80 -10.96 -7.71 -0.92
CA GLN A 80 -12.23 -7.59 -0.17
C GLN A 80 -12.45 -6.20 0.45
N HIS A 81 -11.49 -5.29 0.36
CA HIS A 81 -11.49 -4.08 1.17
C HIS A 81 -11.67 -2.77 0.41
N ALA A 82 -12.15 -2.82 -0.84
CA ALA A 82 -12.52 -1.59 -1.54
C ALA A 82 -13.68 -0.86 -0.81
N PRO A 83 -13.68 0.47 -0.75
CA PRO A 83 -12.69 1.41 -1.26
C PRO A 83 -11.44 1.52 -0.36
N TYR A 84 -10.35 2.04 -0.93
CA TYR A 84 -9.04 2.11 -0.28
C TYR A 84 -8.73 3.50 0.26
N PHE A 85 -7.62 3.59 1.03
CA PHE A 85 -7.19 4.73 1.83
C PHE A 85 -8.08 4.97 3.05
N HIS A 86 -7.66 5.87 3.93
CA HIS A 86 -8.36 6.16 5.19
C HIS A 86 -9.75 6.76 4.99
N ASP A 87 -9.94 7.47 3.90
CA ASP A 87 -11.18 8.18 3.54
C ASP A 87 -11.98 7.47 2.43
N GLY A 88 -11.51 6.32 1.93
CA GLY A 88 -12.15 5.62 0.83
C GLY A 88 -12.02 6.31 -0.53
N SER A 89 -11.08 7.24 -0.69
CA SER A 89 -10.95 8.05 -1.92
C SER A 89 -10.47 7.28 -3.15
N ALA A 90 -9.89 6.08 -2.97
CA ALA A 90 -9.50 5.21 -4.08
C ALA A 90 -10.48 4.05 -4.20
N ALA A 91 -11.27 4.04 -5.27
CA ALA A 91 -12.29 3.01 -5.50
C ALA A 91 -11.70 1.65 -5.90
N THR A 92 -10.50 1.63 -6.49
CA THR A 92 -9.86 0.43 -7.05
C THR A 92 -8.38 0.38 -6.69
N LEU A 93 -7.76 -0.80 -6.84
CA LEU A 93 -6.31 -0.96 -6.67
C LEU A 93 -5.52 -0.19 -7.74
N GLU A 94 -6.05 -0.05 -8.93
CA GLU A 94 -5.49 0.77 -9.99
C GLU A 94 -5.41 2.25 -9.56
N ALA A 95 -6.45 2.76 -8.91
CA ALA A 95 -6.46 4.11 -8.36
C ALA A 95 -5.42 4.29 -7.26
N VAL A 96 -5.21 3.28 -6.41
CA VAL A 96 -4.14 3.27 -5.39
C VAL A 96 -2.77 3.37 -6.03
N VAL A 97 -2.48 2.54 -7.03
CA VAL A 97 -1.19 2.53 -7.73
C VAL A 97 -0.95 3.87 -8.45
N ASN A 98 -1.97 4.43 -9.09
CA ASN A 98 -1.88 5.73 -9.76
C ASN A 98 -1.63 6.88 -8.78
N HIS A 99 -2.24 6.85 -7.60
CA HIS A 99 -1.98 7.84 -6.55
C HIS A 99 -0.50 7.86 -6.16
N TYR A 100 0.07 6.71 -5.85
CA TYR A 100 1.47 6.62 -5.42
C TYR A 100 2.45 6.90 -6.57
N ASP A 101 2.14 6.46 -7.79
CA ASP A 101 2.94 6.81 -8.97
C ASP A 101 3.04 8.33 -9.15
N GLY A 102 1.92 9.04 -9.02
CA GLY A 102 1.88 10.50 -9.09
C GLY A 102 2.58 11.17 -7.91
N HIS A 103 2.26 10.75 -6.68
CA HIS A 103 2.79 11.38 -5.46
C HIS A 103 4.31 11.27 -5.35
N PHE A 104 4.86 10.09 -5.66
CA PHE A 104 6.31 9.84 -5.59
C PHE A 104 7.04 10.06 -6.92
N ALA A 105 6.34 10.46 -7.98
CA ALA A 105 6.89 10.63 -9.33
C ALA A 105 7.68 9.40 -9.80
N LEU A 106 7.10 8.21 -9.66
CA LEU A 106 7.79 6.95 -9.92
C LEU A 106 8.03 6.69 -11.41
N GLY A 107 7.19 7.23 -12.29
CA GLY A 107 7.31 7.06 -13.73
C GLY A 107 7.01 5.63 -14.20
N LEU A 108 6.08 4.94 -13.54
CA LEU A 108 5.73 3.56 -13.88
C LEU A 108 5.00 3.47 -15.23
N THR A 109 5.37 2.49 -16.04
CA THR A 109 4.64 2.18 -17.26
C THR A 109 3.28 1.55 -16.96
N ALA A 110 2.37 1.58 -17.93
CA ALA A 110 1.06 0.93 -17.81
C ALA A 110 1.18 -0.58 -17.47
N ALA A 111 2.15 -1.27 -18.08
CA ALA A 111 2.42 -2.69 -17.80
C ALA A 111 2.91 -2.91 -16.37
N GLN A 112 3.80 -2.06 -15.87
CA GLN A 112 4.29 -2.13 -14.48
C GLN A 112 3.18 -1.87 -13.47
N LYS A 113 2.30 -0.91 -13.73
CA LYS A 113 1.12 -0.67 -12.89
C LYS A 113 0.19 -1.86 -12.86
N ALA A 114 -0.06 -2.50 -14.00
CA ALA A 114 -0.87 -3.71 -14.08
C ALA A 114 -0.26 -4.87 -13.28
N ASP A 115 1.04 -5.09 -13.38
CA ASP A 115 1.75 -6.11 -12.60
C ASP A 115 1.66 -5.84 -11.09
N LEU A 116 1.80 -4.58 -10.66
CA LEU A 116 1.61 -4.19 -9.24
C LEU A 116 0.20 -4.49 -8.77
N VAL A 117 -0.82 -4.18 -9.56
CA VAL A 117 -2.22 -4.50 -9.20
C VAL A 117 -2.42 -6.00 -9.02
N GLU A 118 -1.85 -6.83 -9.89
CA GLU A 118 -1.92 -8.29 -9.75
C GLU A 118 -1.21 -8.79 -8.47
N PHE A 119 -0.07 -8.18 -8.12
CA PHE A 119 0.57 -8.48 -6.83
C PHE A 119 -0.31 -8.07 -5.65
N LEU A 120 -0.87 -6.87 -5.64
CA LEU A 120 -1.77 -6.41 -4.58
C LEU A 120 -3.01 -7.30 -4.43
N LYS A 121 -3.55 -7.80 -5.54
CA LYS A 121 -4.64 -8.79 -5.51
C LYS A 121 -4.21 -10.11 -4.88
N SER A 122 -2.94 -10.46 -4.91
CA SER A 122 -2.42 -11.71 -4.33
C SER A 122 -2.23 -11.65 -2.82
N LEU A 123 -2.28 -10.48 -2.22
CA LEU A 123 -2.15 -10.26 -0.78
C LEU A 123 -3.49 -10.39 -0.07
#